data_0801b8d0ec43e273ab3630ab0aba12f8
#
_entry.id   0801b8d0ec43e273ab3630ab0aba12f8
#
_cell.length_a   1.000
_cell.length_b   1.000
_cell.length_c   1.000
_cell.angle_alpha   90.00
_cell.angle_beta   90.00
_cell.angle_gamma   90.00
#
_symmetry.space_group_name_H-M   'P 1'
#
loop_
_entity.id
_entity.type
_entity.pdbx_description
1 polymer ?
#
loop_
_entity_poly.entity_id
_entity_poly.type
_entity_poly.pdbx_seq_one_letter_code
_entity_poly.pdbx_strand_id
1 'polypeptide(L)'
;LDQVKAFGAETLIGGRGATAKGRAAVDAAIEQTRGFLEGMIAKVGEVHRAGGTLKEAFEATHAHLEPKFGRWPIFEHCLPFDVQRLWDEFDGIDWPRIWTAERDQEVWDQLQD
;
A
#
# COMPACT_ATOMS: atom_id res chain seq x y z
N LEU A 1 -8.63 6.34 -7.87
CA LEU A 1 -8.14 7.72 -7.66
C LEU A 1 -8.61 8.68 -8.76
N ASP A 2 -8.70 8.23 -10.03
CA ASP A 2 -9.17 9.09 -11.13
C ASP A 2 -10.58 9.60 -10.92
N GLN A 3 -11.50 8.77 -10.42
CA GLN A 3 -12.86 9.18 -10.03
C GLN A 3 -12.83 10.24 -8.92
N VAL A 4 -11.98 10.08 -7.92
CA VAL A 4 -11.80 11.06 -6.83
C VAL A 4 -11.29 12.40 -7.39
N LYS A 5 -10.31 12.35 -8.26
CA LYS A 5 -9.74 13.53 -8.94
C LYS A 5 -10.80 14.25 -9.80
N ALA A 6 -11.67 13.49 -10.47
CA ALA A 6 -12.72 14.01 -11.34
C ALA A 6 -13.80 14.82 -10.59
N PHE A 7 -13.99 14.62 -9.28
CA PHE A 7 -14.89 15.45 -8.48
C PHE A 7 -14.48 16.91 -8.40
N GLY A 8 -13.23 17.25 -8.64
CA GLY A 8 -12.75 18.63 -8.57
C GLY A 8 -12.87 19.27 -7.19
N ALA A 9 -12.72 18.47 -6.13
CA ALA A 9 -12.93 18.92 -4.76
C ALA A 9 -11.93 20.00 -4.34
N GLU A 10 -12.41 20.98 -3.57
CA GLU A 10 -11.61 22.02 -2.93
C GLU A 10 -11.07 21.61 -1.55
N THR A 11 -11.60 20.53 -1.01
CA THR A 11 -11.17 19.98 0.28
C THR A 11 -11.20 18.46 0.22
N LEU A 12 -10.11 17.83 0.64
CA LEU A 12 -9.98 16.39 0.77
C LEU A 12 -9.64 16.04 2.23
N ILE A 13 -10.51 15.25 2.84
CA ILE A 13 -10.32 14.71 4.18
C ILE A 13 -10.02 13.22 4.04
N GLY A 14 -8.78 12.85 4.30
CA GLY A 14 -8.37 11.45 4.34
C GLY A 14 -8.83 10.76 5.63
N GLY A 15 -8.83 9.44 5.64
CA GLY A 15 -9.08 8.68 6.86
C GLY A 15 -8.02 8.92 7.95
N ARG A 16 -6.82 9.32 7.55
CA ARG A 16 -5.68 9.64 8.41
C ARG A 16 -4.86 10.76 7.79
N GLY A 17 -4.13 11.49 8.64
CA GLY A 17 -3.27 12.58 8.22
C GLY A 17 -3.99 13.93 8.14
N ALA A 18 -3.34 14.91 7.56
CA ALA A 18 -3.83 16.27 7.47
C ALA A 18 -4.88 16.43 6.36
N THR A 19 -5.85 17.33 6.59
CA THR A 19 -6.80 17.74 5.56
C THR A 19 -6.09 18.56 4.48
N ALA A 20 -6.27 18.21 3.21
CA ALA A 20 -5.82 19.01 2.08
C ALA A 20 -6.89 20.07 1.72
N LYS A 21 -6.48 21.33 1.63
CA LYS A 21 -7.36 22.47 1.30
C LYS A 21 -6.82 23.22 0.09
N GLY A 22 -7.72 23.53 -0.83
CA GLY A 22 -7.40 24.12 -2.12
C GLY A 22 -7.07 23.08 -3.18
N ARG A 23 -7.43 23.35 -4.42
CA ARG A 23 -7.32 22.41 -5.54
C ARG A 23 -5.91 21.83 -5.70
N ALA A 24 -4.88 22.67 -5.64
CA ALA A 24 -3.51 22.20 -5.81
C ALA A 24 -3.08 21.22 -4.70
N ALA A 25 -3.49 21.49 -3.45
CA ALA A 25 -3.18 20.58 -2.32
C ALA A 25 -3.95 19.26 -2.43
N VAL A 26 -5.19 19.30 -2.87
CA VAL A 26 -6.02 18.11 -3.12
C VAL A 26 -5.41 17.25 -4.23
N ASP A 27 -5.06 17.85 -5.36
CA ASP A 27 -4.44 17.14 -6.48
C ASP A 27 -3.09 16.53 -6.05
N ALA A 28 -2.26 17.27 -5.29
CA ALA A 28 -1.00 16.76 -4.76
C ALA A 28 -1.20 15.55 -3.82
N ALA A 29 -2.20 15.59 -2.94
CA ALA A 29 -2.50 14.47 -2.04
C ALA A 29 -2.96 13.21 -2.81
N ILE A 30 -3.76 13.38 -3.86
CA ILE A 30 -4.19 12.29 -4.75
C ILE A 30 -2.98 11.67 -5.46
N GLU A 31 -2.08 12.49 -6.01
CA GLU A 31 -0.89 11.99 -6.71
C GLU A 31 0.13 11.35 -5.78
N GLN A 32 0.26 11.82 -4.54
CA GLN A 32 1.07 11.15 -3.52
C GLN A 32 0.53 9.75 -3.20
N THR A 33 -0.78 9.63 -3.01
CA THR A 33 -1.44 8.33 -2.78
C THR A 33 -1.27 7.42 -3.99
N ARG A 34 -1.40 7.95 -5.21
CA ARG A 34 -1.14 7.21 -6.44
C ARG A 34 0.29 6.67 -6.47
N GLY A 35 1.27 7.50 -6.22
CA GLY A 35 2.68 7.11 -6.22
C GLY A 35 3.00 6.05 -5.17
N PHE A 36 2.34 6.08 -4.00
CA PHE A 36 2.45 5.03 -2.99
C PHE A 36 1.92 3.69 -3.51
N LEU A 37 0.71 3.67 -4.05
CA LEU A 37 0.08 2.46 -4.58
C LEU A 37 0.86 1.87 -5.78
N GLU A 38 1.25 2.71 -6.73
CA GLU A 38 2.01 2.28 -7.90
C GLU A 38 3.39 1.72 -7.52
N GLY A 39 4.09 2.37 -6.57
CA GLY A 39 5.36 1.88 -6.05
C GLY A 39 5.24 0.52 -5.38
N MET A 40 4.21 0.32 -4.59
CA MET A 40 3.91 -0.94 -3.93
C MET A 40 3.58 -2.05 -4.93
N ILE A 41 2.66 -1.78 -5.88
CA ILE A 41 2.29 -2.72 -6.94
C ILE A 41 3.52 -3.14 -7.76
N ALA A 42 4.37 -2.17 -8.11
CA ALA A 42 5.56 -2.44 -8.90
C ALA A 42 6.54 -3.37 -8.16
N LYS A 43 6.82 -3.10 -6.89
CA LYS A 43 7.80 -3.87 -6.11
C LYS A 43 7.30 -5.27 -5.74
N VAL A 44 6.08 -5.39 -5.28
CA VAL A 44 5.49 -6.71 -5.01
C VAL A 44 5.44 -7.54 -6.29
N GLY A 45 4.97 -6.95 -7.40
CA GLY A 45 4.88 -7.65 -8.68
C GLY A 45 6.25 -8.03 -9.27
N GLU A 46 7.29 -7.23 -9.03
CA GLU A 46 8.67 -7.55 -9.44
C GLU A 46 9.16 -8.83 -8.74
N VAL A 47 9.03 -8.88 -7.40
CA VAL A 47 9.48 -10.03 -6.60
C VAL A 47 8.64 -11.28 -6.89
N HIS A 48 7.32 -11.13 -6.97
CA HIS A 48 6.41 -12.24 -7.26
C HIS A 48 6.72 -12.90 -8.62
N ARG A 49 6.89 -12.11 -9.69
CA ARG A 49 7.23 -12.63 -11.02
C ARG A 49 8.61 -13.29 -11.08
N ALA A 50 9.52 -12.88 -10.20
CA ALA A 50 10.83 -13.53 -10.06
C ALA A 50 10.79 -14.84 -9.28
N GLY A 51 9.64 -15.22 -8.74
CA GLY A 51 9.48 -16.43 -7.90
C GLY A 51 10.04 -16.24 -6.49
N GLY A 52 10.12 -15.00 -6.00
CA GLY A 52 10.56 -14.69 -4.66
C GLY A 52 9.51 -15.00 -3.58
N THR A 53 9.80 -14.60 -2.36
CA THR A 53 8.95 -14.83 -1.18
C THR A 53 8.18 -13.59 -0.78
N LEU A 54 7.15 -13.75 0.07
CA LEU A 54 6.41 -12.63 0.67
C LEU A 54 7.34 -11.71 1.47
N LYS A 55 8.29 -12.26 2.21
CA LYS A 55 9.30 -11.50 2.96
C LYS A 55 10.14 -10.62 2.04
N GLU A 56 10.68 -11.18 0.97
CA GLU A 56 11.46 -10.42 -0.01
C GLU A 56 10.63 -9.30 -0.66
N ALA A 57 9.35 -9.56 -0.94
CA ALA A 57 8.43 -8.55 -1.45
C ALA A 57 8.19 -7.43 -0.43
N PHE A 58 8.02 -7.77 0.84
CA PHE A 58 7.86 -6.80 1.91
C PHE A 58 9.12 -5.94 2.07
N GLU A 59 10.31 -6.56 2.17
CA GLU A 59 11.59 -5.86 2.33
C GLU A 59 11.87 -4.91 1.15
N ALA A 60 11.67 -5.38 -0.08
CA ALA A 60 11.85 -4.58 -1.28
C ALA A 60 10.87 -3.38 -1.34
N THR A 61 9.61 -3.62 -0.95
CA THR A 61 8.58 -2.59 -0.93
C THR A 61 8.85 -1.57 0.16
N HIS A 62 9.20 -2.02 1.37
CA HIS A 62 9.56 -1.15 2.49
C HIS A 62 10.74 -0.23 2.10
N ALA A 63 11.84 -0.80 1.64
CA ALA A 63 13.03 -0.04 1.23
C ALA A 63 12.73 0.99 0.13
N HIS A 64 11.80 0.68 -0.77
CA HIS A 64 11.40 1.58 -1.85
C HIS A 64 10.52 2.75 -1.37
N LEU A 65 9.59 2.48 -0.46
CA LEU A 65 8.56 3.44 -0.04
C LEU A 65 8.98 4.28 1.17
N GLU A 66 9.73 3.71 2.10
CA GLU A 66 10.11 4.33 3.37
C GLU A 66 10.77 5.71 3.21
N PRO A 67 11.71 5.97 2.28
CA PRO A 67 12.33 7.28 2.13
C PRO A 67 11.34 8.41 1.83
N LYS A 68 10.22 8.09 1.19
CA LYS A 68 9.21 9.07 0.77
C LYS A 68 7.97 9.05 1.67
N PHE A 69 7.55 7.90 2.13
CA PHE A 69 6.28 7.68 2.82
C PHE A 69 6.40 7.19 4.26
N GLY A 70 7.59 6.85 4.73
CA GLY A 70 7.83 6.30 6.08
C GLY A 70 7.32 7.18 7.22
N ARG A 71 7.11 8.49 6.97
CA ARG A 71 6.51 9.43 7.94
C ARG A 71 4.99 9.48 7.91
N TRP A 72 4.36 8.75 7.01
CA TRP A 72 2.90 8.69 6.97
C TRP A 72 2.37 7.97 8.22
N PRO A 73 1.22 8.44 8.76
CA PRO A 73 0.60 7.75 9.89
C PRO A 73 0.40 6.26 9.58
N ILE A 74 0.78 5.41 10.52
CA ILE A 74 0.62 3.95 10.45
C ILE A 74 1.33 3.24 9.27
N PHE A 75 2.30 3.89 8.59
CA PHE A 75 3.05 3.28 7.49
C PHE A 75 3.59 1.90 7.88
N GLU A 76 4.38 1.81 8.93
CA GLU A 76 4.98 0.55 9.43
C GLU A 76 3.92 -0.50 9.80
N HIS A 77 2.82 -0.05 10.38
CA HIS A 77 1.76 -0.95 10.84
C HIS A 77 0.97 -1.55 9.67
N CYS A 78 0.69 -0.78 8.63
CA CYS A 78 -0.19 -1.21 7.54
C CYS A 78 0.55 -1.91 6.40
N LEU A 79 1.81 -1.58 6.18
CA LEU A 79 2.55 -2.09 5.02
C LEU A 79 2.56 -3.62 4.89
N PRO A 80 2.72 -4.43 5.96
CA PRO A 80 2.64 -5.89 5.85
C PRO A 80 1.30 -6.38 5.28
N PHE A 81 0.20 -5.78 5.70
CA PHE A 81 -1.16 -6.13 5.24
C PHE A 81 -1.38 -5.73 3.77
N ASP A 82 -0.88 -4.56 3.39
CA ASP A 82 -0.97 -4.04 2.03
C ASP A 82 -0.16 -4.92 1.06
N VAL A 83 1.06 -5.30 1.44
CA VAL A 83 1.91 -6.19 0.65
C VAL A 83 1.28 -7.58 0.53
N GLN A 84 0.75 -8.13 1.62
CA GLN A 84 0.04 -9.42 1.59
C GLN A 84 -1.19 -9.36 0.68
N ARG A 85 -1.95 -8.26 0.70
CA ARG A 85 -3.11 -8.11 -0.19
C ARG A 85 -2.70 -8.13 -1.66
N LEU A 86 -1.64 -7.42 -2.01
CA LEU A 86 -1.11 -7.43 -3.38
C LEU A 86 -0.55 -8.80 -3.78
N TRP A 87 0.11 -9.49 -2.86
CA TRP A 87 0.59 -10.84 -3.08
C TRP A 87 -0.55 -11.79 -3.43
N ASP A 88 -1.65 -11.72 -2.67
CA ASP A 88 -2.87 -12.46 -2.96
C ASP A 88 -3.42 -12.15 -4.37
N GLU A 89 -3.42 -10.88 -4.79
CA GLU A 89 -3.87 -10.49 -6.13
C GLU A 89 -2.98 -11.07 -7.24
N PHE A 90 -1.67 -11.08 -7.04
CA PHE A 90 -0.75 -11.72 -7.99
C PHE A 90 -0.89 -13.24 -8.03
N ASP A 91 -1.32 -13.87 -6.93
CA ASP A 91 -1.69 -15.29 -6.87
C ASP A 91 -3.08 -15.57 -7.48
N GLY A 92 -3.79 -14.55 -7.98
CA GLY A 92 -5.11 -14.69 -8.62
C GLY A 92 -6.27 -14.67 -7.63
N ILE A 93 -6.08 -14.22 -6.40
CA ILE A 93 -7.14 -14.08 -5.40
C ILE A 93 -7.79 -12.69 -5.55
N ASP A 94 -8.87 -12.60 -6.35
CA ASP A 94 -9.51 -11.32 -6.70
C ASP A 94 -10.21 -10.64 -5.52
N TRP A 95 -10.73 -11.42 -4.56
CA TRP A 95 -11.46 -10.90 -3.41
C TRP A 95 -10.59 -10.87 -2.15
N PRO A 96 -10.65 -9.80 -1.36
CA PRO A 96 -9.94 -9.74 -0.09
C PRO A 96 -10.34 -10.89 0.82
N ARG A 97 -9.36 -11.65 1.29
CA ARG A 97 -9.60 -12.68 2.29
C ARG A 97 -9.90 -12.02 3.64
N ILE A 98 -10.84 -12.61 4.40
CA ILE A 98 -11.14 -12.13 5.75
C ILE A 98 -9.89 -12.27 6.62
N TRP A 99 -9.55 -11.19 7.32
CA TRP A 99 -8.43 -11.19 8.24
C TRP A 99 -8.83 -11.83 9.56
N THR A 100 -8.17 -12.91 9.94
CA THR A 100 -8.37 -13.65 11.18
C THR A 100 -7.07 -13.68 11.98
N ALA A 101 -7.13 -14.07 13.26
CA ALA A 101 -5.95 -14.22 14.11
C ALA A 101 -4.96 -15.27 13.55
N GLU A 102 -5.50 -16.36 13.00
CA GLU A 102 -4.71 -17.43 12.39
C GLU A 102 -3.97 -16.89 11.16
N ARG A 103 -4.65 -16.10 10.31
CA ARG A 103 -4.03 -15.48 9.14
C ARG A 103 -2.98 -14.45 9.53
N ASP A 104 -3.21 -13.68 10.56
CA ASP A 104 -2.22 -12.76 11.11
C ASP A 104 -0.94 -13.48 11.51
N GLN A 105 -1.06 -14.61 12.20
CA GLN A 105 0.07 -15.44 12.57
C GLN A 105 0.77 -16.05 11.35
N GLU A 106 0.02 -16.56 10.36
CA GLU A 106 0.59 -17.10 9.11
C GLU A 106 1.46 -16.05 8.38
N VAL A 107 0.95 -14.83 8.24
CA VAL A 107 1.68 -13.72 7.60
C VAL A 107 2.90 -13.32 8.42
N TRP A 108 2.75 -13.24 9.75
CA TRP A 108 3.86 -12.97 10.64
C TRP A 108 4.98 -13.99 10.46
N ASP A 109 4.65 -15.27 10.48
CA ASP A 109 5.63 -16.36 10.33
C ASP A 109 6.36 -16.26 8.97
N GLN A 110 5.62 -16.01 7.89
CA GLN A 110 6.20 -15.82 6.54
C GLN A 110 7.12 -14.60 6.44
N LEU A 111 6.90 -13.57 7.24
CA LEU A 111 7.76 -12.39 7.28
C LEU A 111 9.01 -12.57 8.15
N GLN A 112 9.05 -13.58 9.03
CA GLN A 112 10.22 -13.91 9.85
C GLN A 112 11.19 -14.86 9.13
N ASP A 113 10.67 -15.78 8.33
CA ASP A 113 11.47 -16.79 7.60
C ASP A 113 12.23 -16.17 6.40
#